data_01d4cc3852fbf5593f4d5e5df02366e6
#
_entry.id   01d4cc3852fbf5593f4d5e5df02366e6
#
_cell.length_a   1.000
_cell.length_b   1.000
_cell.length_c   1.000
_cell.angle_alpha   90.00
_cell.angle_beta   90.00
_cell.angle_gamma   90.00
#
_symmetry.space_group_name_H-M   'P 1'
#
loop_
_entity.id
_entity.type
_entity.pdbx_description
1 polymer ?
#
loop_
_entity_poly.entity_id
_entity_poly.type
_entity_poly.pdbx_seq_one_letter_code
_entity_poly.pdbx_strand_id
1 'polypeptide(L)'
;MQIATDHNGIRAAGTSGYDASAGYVATQLTNMGYQVQHDPFQFTFFDEAAPVALIVGEQFWRGADWLHAMLYSASGDVTGVVQSVKLTPDGRLINTGGCDPAEWSDFVAGHIALIESGPCLRRDQVLNAQNAGAIGLISLYPNWTQGQTRRPTLLDPQGVKIPAVVATGEPSQALLAAAAAGATVELNSQVTTRSTTNDNIIAEWPGTTDQVVMLGAHLDSVLDGPGINDNGSGVATLLSLARSVAANPQPAKTIRFGFWGAEEYGELGSHAYTQALSAPEIGQISAYFNLDMVASPGAARFVYDDSTAPPGSDQLTQLLFDALSAAGKPGLLTDVGGASDHYPFELAGIPSAGVFSGLNPLTENEAAVFGGEPGIPTDACYHLACDTRANINMDSALTLGGAVATVVQELAYEP
;
A
#
# COMPACT_ATOMS: atom_id res chain seq x y z
N MET A 1 0.98 7.44 16.32
CA MET A 1 0.29 6.58 17.31
C MET A 1 -0.77 7.32 18.10
N GLN A 2 -0.48 8.47 18.77
CA GLN A 2 -1.50 9.18 19.56
C GLN A 2 -2.70 9.59 18.70
N ILE A 3 -2.46 10.18 17.53
CA ILE A 3 -3.53 10.55 16.59
C ILE A 3 -4.42 9.35 16.25
N ALA A 4 -3.81 8.22 15.87
CA ALA A 4 -4.60 7.02 15.58
C ALA A 4 -5.44 6.58 16.80
N THR A 5 -4.84 6.58 18.00
CA THR A 5 -5.55 6.22 19.24
C THR A 5 -6.77 7.12 19.50
N ASP A 6 -6.63 8.42 19.26
CA ASP A 6 -7.70 9.40 19.46
C ASP A 6 -8.79 9.37 18.38
N HIS A 7 -8.52 8.64 17.27
CA HIS A 7 -9.38 8.54 16.09
C HIS A 7 -9.66 7.08 15.69
N ASN A 8 -10.21 6.30 16.63
CA ASN A 8 -10.63 4.90 16.42
C ASN A 8 -9.54 3.92 16.00
N GLY A 9 -8.28 4.22 16.29
CA GLY A 9 -7.14 3.37 16.00
C GLY A 9 -6.57 3.49 14.58
N ILE A 10 -7.06 4.44 13.76
CA ILE A 10 -6.69 4.57 12.34
C ILE A 10 -6.34 6.00 11.95
N ARG A 11 -5.67 6.15 10.79
CA ARG A 11 -5.38 7.41 10.12
C ARG A 11 -5.76 7.37 8.64
N ALA A 12 -6.70 6.49 8.31
CA ALA A 12 -7.12 6.24 6.93
C ALA A 12 -7.64 7.50 6.25
N ALA A 13 -7.35 7.64 4.96
CA ALA A 13 -7.83 8.75 4.15
C ALA A 13 -9.37 8.89 4.23
N GLY A 14 -9.86 10.12 4.26
CA GLY A 14 -11.30 10.42 4.40
C GLY A 14 -11.85 10.25 5.81
N THR A 15 -10.99 10.08 6.82
CA THR A 15 -11.34 10.01 8.24
C THR A 15 -10.74 11.17 9.04
N SER A 16 -11.29 11.43 10.23
CA SER A 16 -10.73 12.45 11.14
C SER A 16 -9.30 12.15 11.61
N GLY A 17 -8.87 10.89 11.57
CA GLY A 17 -7.48 10.51 11.88
C GLY A 17 -6.51 10.99 10.80
N TYR A 18 -6.92 10.93 9.53
CA TYR A 18 -6.15 11.54 8.46
C TYR A 18 -6.07 13.06 8.60
N ASP A 19 -7.21 13.73 8.79
CA ASP A 19 -7.26 15.19 8.92
C ASP A 19 -6.35 15.70 10.06
N ALA A 20 -6.38 14.99 11.20
CA ALA A 20 -5.50 15.30 12.34
C ALA A 20 -4.00 15.06 12.00
N SER A 21 -3.67 14.04 11.20
CA SER A 21 -2.31 13.76 10.75
C SER A 21 -1.82 14.84 9.77
N ALA A 22 -2.64 15.24 8.81
CA ALA A 22 -2.33 16.31 7.86
C ALA A 22 -2.12 17.65 8.59
N GLY A 23 -3.00 18.00 9.52
CA GLY A 23 -2.86 19.21 10.36
C GLY A 23 -1.60 19.18 11.23
N TYR A 24 -1.22 18.02 11.76
CA TYR A 24 0.02 17.85 12.53
C TYR A 24 1.25 18.10 11.64
N VAL A 25 1.33 17.44 10.49
CA VAL A 25 2.44 17.58 9.54
C VAL A 25 2.58 19.01 9.06
N ALA A 26 1.48 19.63 8.60
CA ALA A 26 1.47 21.03 8.15
C ALA A 26 1.96 21.98 9.25
N THR A 27 1.53 21.77 10.51
CA THR A 27 1.97 22.57 11.65
C THR A 27 3.46 22.40 11.91
N GLN A 28 4.01 21.17 11.88
CA GLN A 28 5.44 20.93 12.09
C GLN A 28 6.27 21.64 11.03
N LEU A 29 5.90 21.53 9.75
CA LEU A 29 6.62 22.14 8.63
C LEU A 29 6.55 23.68 8.69
N THR A 30 5.39 24.25 8.97
CA THR A 30 5.22 25.70 9.15
C THR A 30 6.10 26.22 10.27
N ASN A 31 6.18 25.51 11.40
CA ASN A 31 7.04 25.89 12.53
C ASN A 31 8.54 25.80 12.21
N MET A 32 8.94 24.99 11.23
CA MET A 32 10.30 24.93 10.70
C MET A 32 10.59 26.04 9.66
N GLY A 33 9.58 26.80 9.23
CA GLY A 33 9.72 27.90 8.24
C GLY A 33 9.47 27.51 6.79
N TYR A 34 8.93 26.33 6.53
CA TYR A 34 8.54 25.90 5.17
C TYR A 34 7.37 26.71 4.63
N GLN A 35 7.33 26.86 3.32
CA GLN A 35 6.10 27.22 2.61
C GLN A 35 5.25 25.96 2.49
N VAL A 36 4.10 25.94 3.16
CA VAL A 36 3.21 24.78 3.21
C VAL A 36 1.94 25.05 2.44
N GLN A 37 1.56 24.10 1.57
CA GLN A 37 0.34 24.14 0.78
C GLN A 37 -0.49 22.90 1.08
N HIS A 38 -1.81 23.09 1.22
CA HIS A 38 -2.82 22.05 1.13
C HIS A 38 -3.18 21.87 -0.34
N ASP A 39 -3.09 20.65 -0.84
CA ASP A 39 -3.39 20.29 -2.23
C ASP A 39 -4.58 19.32 -2.24
N PRO A 40 -5.83 19.84 -2.35
CA PRO A 40 -7.03 19.04 -2.21
C PRO A 40 -7.32 18.23 -3.46
N PHE A 41 -7.71 16.98 -3.26
CA PHE A 41 -8.20 16.08 -4.31
C PHE A 41 -9.45 15.33 -3.86
N GLN A 42 -10.24 14.87 -4.83
CA GLN A 42 -11.44 14.08 -4.58
C GLN A 42 -11.17 12.60 -4.82
N PHE A 43 -11.71 11.76 -3.96
CA PHE A 43 -11.69 10.32 -4.14
C PHE A 43 -12.97 9.65 -3.64
N THR A 44 -13.14 8.37 -3.95
CA THR A 44 -14.24 7.56 -3.45
C THR A 44 -13.81 6.85 -2.17
N PHE A 45 -14.29 7.32 -1.03
CA PHE A 45 -14.11 6.63 0.25
C PHE A 45 -14.96 5.37 0.30
N PHE A 46 -14.40 4.31 0.84
CA PHE A 46 -15.06 3.02 1.08
C PHE A 46 -15.11 2.72 2.58
N ASP A 47 -16.21 2.12 3.03
CA ASP A 47 -16.36 1.66 4.42
C ASP A 47 -17.19 0.38 4.48
N GLU A 48 -16.83 -0.53 5.38
CA GLU A 48 -17.67 -1.65 5.80
C GLU A 48 -18.74 -1.14 6.77
N ALA A 49 -19.99 -0.98 6.28
CA ALA A 49 -21.10 -0.53 7.09
C ALA A 49 -21.49 -1.52 8.21
N ALA A 50 -21.15 -2.79 8.02
CA ALA A 50 -21.28 -3.85 9.02
C ALA A 50 -20.22 -4.93 8.77
N PRO A 51 -19.70 -5.60 9.82
CA PRO A 51 -18.75 -6.69 9.66
C PRO A 51 -19.29 -7.79 8.74
N VAL A 52 -18.47 -8.22 7.77
CA VAL A 52 -18.80 -9.33 6.86
C VAL A 52 -19.16 -10.57 7.67
N ALA A 53 -20.19 -11.30 7.23
CA ALA A 53 -20.63 -12.54 7.84
C ALA A 53 -20.69 -13.68 6.83
N LEU A 54 -20.32 -14.88 7.26
CA LEU A 54 -20.30 -16.10 6.45
C LEU A 54 -20.89 -17.26 7.26
N ILE A 55 -21.79 -18.03 6.63
CA ILE A 55 -22.34 -19.27 7.18
C ILE A 55 -22.01 -20.42 6.23
N VAL A 56 -21.39 -21.47 6.75
CA VAL A 56 -21.09 -22.72 6.04
C VAL A 56 -21.64 -23.89 6.88
N GLY A 57 -22.78 -24.44 6.50
CA GLY A 57 -23.49 -25.44 7.29
C GLY A 57 -23.90 -24.88 8.65
N GLU A 58 -23.37 -25.45 9.74
CA GLU A 58 -23.64 -24.98 11.12
C GLU A 58 -22.56 -23.99 11.62
N GLN A 59 -21.51 -23.72 10.83
CA GLN A 59 -20.42 -22.84 11.22
C GLN A 59 -20.71 -21.40 10.81
N PHE A 60 -20.35 -20.45 11.70
CA PHE A 60 -20.55 -19.02 11.51
C PHE A 60 -19.28 -18.25 11.82
N TRP A 61 -18.86 -17.39 10.91
CA TRP A 61 -17.76 -16.42 11.10
C TRP A 61 -18.23 -15.02 10.83
N ARG A 62 -17.65 -14.05 11.52
CA ARG A 62 -17.99 -12.65 11.33
C ARG A 62 -16.82 -11.73 11.67
N GLY A 63 -16.57 -10.73 10.80
CA GLY A 63 -15.68 -9.61 11.03
C GLY A 63 -14.21 -9.87 10.78
N ALA A 64 -13.43 -8.85 11.07
CA ALA A 64 -12.04 -8.64 10.68
C ALA A 64 -11.05 -9.76 11.03
N ASP A 65 -11.32 -10.54 12.07
CA ASP A 65 -10.46 -11.67 12.44
C ASP A 65 -10.35 -12.72 11.34
N TRP A 66 -11.38 -12.83 10.49
CA TRP A 66 -11.52 -13.88 9.50
C TRP A 66 -11.92 -13.39 8.10
N LEU A 67 -12.66 -12.28 8.03
CA LEU A 67 -13.36 -11.83 6.82
C LEU A 67 -13.25 -10.33 6.65
N HIS A 68 -12.95 -9.87 5.42
CA HIS A 68 -13.09 -8.48 5.01
C HIS A 68 -13.75 -8.38 3.65
N ALA A 69 -14.59 -7.37 3.44
CA ALA A 69 -14.92 -6.92 2.09
C ALA A 69 -13.68 -6.29 1.45
N MET A 70 -13.40 -6.60 0.18
CA MET A 70 -12.36 -5.91 -0.58
C MET A 70 -12.75 -4.44 -0.74
N LEU A 71 -11.78 -3.52 -0.73
CA LEU A 71 -12.03 -2.11 -1.04
C LEU A 71 -12.74 -2.01 -2.39
N TYR A 72 -13.84 -1.27 -2.42
CA TYR A 72 -14.71 -1.10 -3.59
C TYR A 72 -15.53 -2.33 -4.01
N SER A 73 -15.65 -3.33 -3.16
CA SER A 73 -16.66 -4.38 -3.29
C SER A 73 -18.07 -3.80 -3.36
N ALA A 74 -19.00 -4.49 -3.98
CA ALA A 74 -20.42 -4.19 -3.81
C ALA A 74 -20.98 -4.83 -2.52
N SER A 75 -22.10 -4.28 -2.02
CA SER A 75 -22.91 -4.95 -0.99
C SER A 75 -23.62 -6.17 -1.58
N GLY A 76 -23.86 -7.19 -0.75
CA GLY A 76 -24.67 -8.33 -1.09
C GLY A 76 -25.05 -9.16 0.12
N ASP A 77 -26.24 -9.75 0.04
CA ASP A 77 -26.73 -10.80 0.93
C ASP A 77 -27.10 -11.97 0.01
N VAL A 78 -26.16 -12.90 -0.13
CA VAL A 78 -26.25 -13.93 -1.18
C VAL A 78 -26.15 -15.33 -0.58
N THR A 79 -26.99 -16.23 -1.09
CA THR A 79 -26.99 -17.64 -0.74
C THR A 79 -26.80 -18.44 -2.03
N GLY A 80 -25.78 -19.28 -2.09
CA GLY A 80 -25.47 -20.04 -3.29
C GLY A 80 -24.51 -21.18 -3.05
N VAL A 81 -24.45 -22.10 -4.00
CA VAL A 81 -23.43 -23.15 -4.00
C VAL A 81 -22.07 -22.50 -4.22
N VAL A 82 -21.06 -22.91 -3.47
CA VAL A 82 -19.69 -22.44 -3.70
C VAL A 82 -19.01 -23.30 -4.76
N GLN A 83 -18.30 -22.65 -5.67
CA GLN A 83 -17.54 -23.29 -6.74
C GLN A 83 -16.14 -22.71 -6.85
N SER A 84 -15.13 -23.54 -6.73
CA SER A 84 -13.73 -23.15 -6.96
C SER A 84 -13.45 -22.98 -8.45
N VAL A 85 -12.72 -21.92 -8.79
CA VAL A 85 -12.25 -21.69 -10.16
C VAL A 85 -10.87 -22.30 -10.28
N LYS A 86 -10.77 -23.35 -11.10
CA LYS A 86 -9.61 -24.24 -11.26
C LYS A 86 -9.04 -24.76 -9.95
N LEU A 87 -9.38 -26.01 -9.66
CA LEU A 87 -8.65 -26.84 -8.71
C LEU A 87 -7.58 -27.65 -9.47
N THR A 88 -6.40 -27.77 -8.87
CA THR A 88 -5.43 -28.79 -9.27
C THR A 88 -6.03 -30.19 -9.02
N PRO A 89 -5.50 -31.26 -9.68
CA PRO A 89 -5.97 -32.63 -9.45
C PRO A 89 -5.89 -33.10 -7.98
N ASP A 90 -5.07 -32.45 -7.14
CA ASP A 90 -4.95 -32.68 -5.70
C ASP A 90 -5.88 -31.77 -4.86
N GLY A 91 -6.78 -31.02 -5.51
CA GLY A 91 -7.77 -30.17 -4.85
C GLY A 91 -7.26 -28.82 -4.39
N ARG A 92 -6.04 -28.42 -4.78
CA ARG A 92 -5.51 -27.09 -4.48
C ARG A 92 -5.98 -26.08 -5.52
N LEU A 93 -6.17 -24.84 -5.09
CA LEU A 93 -6.39 -23.72 -6.01
C LEU A 93 -5.10 -23.43 -6.77
N ILE A 94 -5.23 -23.17 -8.09
CA ILE A 94 -4.10 -22.72 -8.90
C ILE A 94 -3.95 -21.21 -8.73
N ASN A 95 -2.75 -20.76 -8.46
CA ASN A 95 -2.40 -19.34 -8.25
C ASN A 95 -2.57 -18.45 -9.53
N THR A 96 -3.38 -18.87 -10.48
CA THR A 96 -3.81 -18.09 -11.66
C THR A 96 -5.30 -17.79 -11.61
N GLY A 97 -5.98 -18.20 -10.53
CA GLY A 97 -7.41 -18.34 -10.41
C GLY A 97 -8.23 -17.14 -10.82
N GLY A 98 -8.85 -17.21 -11.99
CA GLY A 98 -9.80 -16.23 -12.46
C GLY A 98 -9.22 -15.05 -13.25
N CYS A 99 -7.92 -15.03 -13.56
CA CYS A 99 -7.32 -13.97 -14.37
C CYS A 99 -7.68 -14.09 -15.85
N ASP A 100 -7.72 -15.32 -16.40
CA ASP A 100 -8.12 -15.54 -17.79
C ASP A 100 -9.65 -15.81 -17.84
N PRO A 101 -10.43 -15.08 -18.66
CA PRO A 101 -11.84 -15.37 -18.88
C PRO A 101 -12.13 -16.82 -19.29
N ALA A 102 -11.21 -17.50 -19.97
CA ALA A 102 -11.35 -18.91 -20.34
C ALA A 102 -11.38 -19.86 -19.13
N GLU A 103 -10.84 -19.45 -18.00
CA GLU A 103 -10.86 -20.22 -16.75
C GLU A 103 -12.27 -20.39 -16.17
N TRP A 104 -13.20 -19.56 -16.59
CA TRP A 104 -14.58 -19.52 -16.13
C TRP A 104 -15.55 -20.33 -17.00
N SER A 105 -15.05 -21.05 -18.03
CA SER A 105 -15.89 -21.82 -18.97
C SER A 105 -16.80 -22.83 -18.29
N ASP A 106 -16.36 -23.45 -17.20
CA ASP A 106 -17.11 -24.47 -16.44
C ASP A 106 -17.82 -23.92 -15.21
N PHE A 107 -17.77 -22.57 -15.03
CA PHE A 107 -18.43 -21.93 -13.89
C PHE A 107 -19.95 -21.90 -14.06
N VAL A 108 -20.67 -22.28 -13.02
CA VAL A 108 -22.14 -22.31 -13.04
C VAL A 108 -22.70 -20.99 -12.57
N ALA A 109 -23.45 -20.30 -13.43
CA ALA A 109 -24.11 -19.04 -13.06
C ALA A 109 -25.03 -19.21 -11.83
N GLY A 110 -25.00 -18.23 -10.92
CA GLY A 110 -25.72 -18.29 -9.65
C GLY A 110 -24.91 -18.90 -8.50
N HIS A 111 -23.71 -19.38 -8.77
CA HIS A 111 -22.79 -19.85 -7.72
C HIS A 111 -21.96 -18.68 -7.12
N ILE A 112 -21.40 -18.91 -5.95
CA ILE A 112 -20.37 -18.05 -5.32
C ILE A 112 -19.00 -18.60 -5.73
N ALA A 113 -18.17 -17.75 -6.33
CA ALA A 113 -16.84 -18.11 -6.78
C ALA A 113 -15.84 -18.15 -5.64
N LEU A 114 -15.00 -19.19 -5.58
CA LEU A 114 -13.82 -19.28 -4.72
C LEU A 114 -12.57 -19.20 -5.59
N ILE A 115 -11.68 -18.27 -5.23
CA ILE A 115 -10.39 -18.06 -5.92
C ILE A 115 -9.25 -17.92 -4.91
N GLU A 116 -8.01 -17.99 -5.40
CA GLU A 116 -6.82 -17.45 -4.74
C GLU A 116 -6.36 -16.16 -5.42
N SER A 117 -5.38 -15.50 -4.79
CA SER A 117 -4.65 -14.40 -5.41
C SER A 117 -3.98 -14.86 -6.70
N GLY A 118 -4.27 -14.18 -7.81
CA GLY A 118 -3.64 -14.42 -9.11
C GLY A 118 -2.63 -13.31 -9.49
N PRO A 119 -1.98 -13.45 -10.65
CA PRO A 119 -1.01 -12.47 -11.15
C PRO A 119 -1.66 -11.21 -11.74
N CYS A 120 -2.97 -11.18 -11.93
CA CYS A 120 -3.71 -10.02 -12.41
C CYS A 120 -4.30 -9.19 -11.25
N LEU A 121 -4.85 -8.02 -11.57
CA LEU A 121 -5.54 -7.18 -10.60
C LEU A 121 -6.74 -7.91 -10.01
N ARG A 122 -6.98 -7.73 -8.72
CA ARG A 122 -8.17 -8.27 -8.03
C ARG A 122 -9.47 -7.87 -8.70
N ARG A 123 -9.51 -6.66 -9.23
CA ARG A 123 -10.63 -6.15 -10.02
C ARG A 123 -10.94 -7.04 -11.22
N ASP A 124 -9.94 -7.48 -11.97
CA ASP A 124 -10.13 -8.32 -13.14
C ASP A 124 -10.72 -9.68 -12.75
N GLN A 125 -10.24 -10.29 -11.66
CA GLN A 125 -10.80 -11.53 -11.12
C GLN A 125 -12.29 -11.35 -10.76
N VAL A 126 -12.66 -10.25 -10.08
CA VAL A 126 -14.07 -9.98 -9.71
C VAL A 126 -14.94 -9.73 -10.93
N LEU A 127 -14.47 -8.97 -11.91
CA LEU A 127 -15.22 -8.71 -13.14
C LEU A 127 -15.38 -9.98 -13.98
N ASN A 128 -14.35 -10.84 -14.07
CA ASN A 128 -14.44 -12.13 -14.75
C ASN A 128 -15.47 -13.05 -14.06
N ALA A 129 -15.43 -13.13 -12.71
CA ALA A 129 -16.43 -13.87 -11.94
C ALA A 129 -17.85 -13.39 -12.22
N GLN A 130 -18.05 -12.07 -12.14
CA GLN A 130 -19.34 -11.43 -12.41
C GLN A 130 -19.83 -11.71 -13.83
N ASN A 131 -18.96 -11.63 -14.84
CA ASN A 131 -19.28 -11.91 -16.24
C ASN A 131 -19.62 -13.39 -16.47
N ALA A 132 -19.03 -14.30 -15.68
CA ALA A 132 -19.38 -15.72 -15.67
C ALA A 132 -20.69 -16.02 -14.92
N GLY A 133 -21.32 -15.02 -14.32
CA GLY A 133 -22.60 -15.14 -13.61
C GLY A 133 -22.48 -15.49 -12.13
N ALA A 134 -21.29 -15.29 -11.51
CA ALA A 134 -21.15 -15.41 -10.08
C ALA A 134 -22.02 -14.38 -9.34
N ILE A 135 -22.62 -14.76 -8.20
CA ILE A 135 -23.40 -13.88 -7.34
C ILE A 135 -22.57 -13.30 -6.18
N GLY A 136 -21.36 -13.81 -5.99
CA GLY A 136 -20.36 -13.35 -5.03
C GLY A 136 -19.02 -13.97 -5.34
N LEU A 137 -17.94 -13.38 -4.82
CA LEU A 137 -16.58 -13.89 -4.92
C LEU A 137 -15.91 -13.89 -3.55
N ILE A 138 -15.24 -14.99 -3.21
CA ILE A 138 -14.43 -15.11 -1.98
C ILE A 138 -13.00 -15.50 -2.37
N SER A 139 -12.03 -14.64 -2.03
CA SER A 139 -10.60 -14.95 -2.17
C SER A 139 -10.11 -15.64 -0.90
N LEU A 140 -9.46 -16.78 -1.04
CA LEU A 140 -9.11 -17.68 0.04
C LEU A 140 -7.66 -17.58 0.45
N TYR A 141 -7.41 -17.60 1.76
CA TYR A 141 -6.08 -17.68 2.39
C TYR A 141 -6.07 -18.73 3.50
N PRO A 142 -6.12 -20.03 3.16
CA PRO A 142 -6.32 -21.11 4.11
C PRO A 142 -5.18 -21.32 5.10
N ASN A 143 -3.98 -20.82 4.78
CA ASN A 143 -2.77 -20.94 5.59
C ASN A 143 -2.54 -19.74 6.53
N TRP A 144 -3.36 -18.69 6.45
CA TRP A 144 -3.29 -17.57 7.37
C TRP A 144 -4.06 -17.88 8.66
N THR A 145 -3.67 -17.20 9.73
CA THR A 145 -4.30 -17.40 11.05
C THR A 145 -5.26 -16.26 11.36
N GLN A 146 -6.04 -16.45 12.44
CA GLN A 146 -6.94 -15.42 12.95
C GLN A 146 -6.22 -14.08 13.15
N GLY A 147 -6.85 -13.00 12.72
CA GLY A 147 -6.33 -11.64 12.83
C GLY A 147 -5.28 -11.27 11.77
N GLN A 148 -5.01 -12.14 10.79
CA GLN A 148 -4.12 -11.85 9.66
C GLN A 148 -4.86 -11.39 8.39
N THR A 149 -6.18 -11.25 8.48
CA THR A 149 -6.99 -10.86 7.33
C THR A 149 -6.64 -9.45 6.89
N ARG A 150 -6.26 -9.29 5.63
CA ARG A 150 -5.96 -8.00 4.98
C ARG A 150 -7.06 -7.65 4.00
N ARG A 151 -7.19 -6.36 3.68
CA ARG A 151 -8.21 -5.83 2.79
C ARG A 151 -7.58 -5.40 1.45
N PRO A 152 -7.57 -6.25 0.42
CA PRO A 152 -7.07 -5.84 -0.90
C PRO A 152 -8.02 -4.85 -1.57
N THR A 153 -7.47 -4.00 -2.44
CA THR A 153 -8.25 -3.03 -3.22
C THR A 153 -8.67 -3.59 -4.58
N LEU A 154 -9.86 -3.19 -5.04
CA LEU A 154 -10.32 -3.34 -6.43
C LEU A 154 -10.02 -2.08 -7.25
N LEU A 155 -9.32 -1.09 -6.70
CA LEU A 155 -8.90 0.19 -7.29
C LEU A 155 -10.06 1.14 -7.62
N ASP A 156 -11.23 0.64 -8.03
CA ASP A 156 -12.35 1.43 -8.50
C ASP A 156 -13.66 0.63 -8.31
N PRO A 157 -14.74 1.23 -7.76
CA PRO A 157 -16.04 0.58 -7.63
C PRO A 157 -16.80 0.43 -8.95
N GLN A 158 -16.39 1.13 -10.01
CA GLN A 158 -17.13 1.16 -11.28
C GLN A 158 -17.25 -0.24 -11.90
N GLY A 159 -18.48 -0.68 -12.16
CA GLY A 159 -18.78 -1.97 -12.79
C GLY A 159 -18.79 -3.15 -11.82
N VAL A 160 -18.34 -3.01 -10.58
CA VAL A 160 -18.43 -4.05 -9.54
C VAL A 160 -19.86 -4.11 -9.00
N LYS A 161 -20.51 -5.27 -9.10
CA LYS A 161 -21.94 -5.46 -8.76
C LYS A 161 -22.17 -6.62 -7.80
N ILE A 162 -21.16 -7.42 -7.51
CA ILE A 162 -21.23 -8.58 -6.61
C ILE A 162 -20.37 -8.33 -5.36
N PRO A 163 -20.73 -8.89 -4.19
CA PRO A 163 -19.85 -8.87 -3.03
C PRO A 163 -18.55 -9.64 -3.34
N ALA A 164 -17.42 -8.99 -3.06
CA ALA A 164 -16.09 -9.54 -3.16
C ALA A 164 -15.42 -9.50 -1.77
N VAL A 165 -15.08 -10.65 -1.22
CA VAL A 165 -14.67 -10.82 0.16
C VAL A 165 -13.37 -11.62 0.23
N VAL A 166 -12.55 -11.34 1.25
CA VAL A 166 -11.41 -12.17 1.64
C VAL A 166 -11.82 -13.05 2.82
N ALA A 167 -11.45 -14.33 2.78
CA ALA A 167 -11.56 -15.25 3.90
C ALA A 167 -10.18 -15.84 4.23
N THR A 168 -9.85 -15.94 5.53
CA THR A 168 -8.56 -16.47 6.01
C THR A 168 -8.74 -17.62 6.97
N GLY A 169 -7.77 -18.55 7.01
CA GLY A 169 -7.73 -19.63 7.97
C GLY A 169 -8.95 -20.57 7.94
N GLU A 170 -9.61 -20.76 9.08
CA GLU A 170 -10.70 -21.72 9.25
C GLU A 170 -11.86 -21.54 8.25
N PRO A 171 -12.44 -20.33 8.03
CA PRO A 171 -13.49 -20.19 7.04
C PRO A 171 -13.03 -20.50 5.61
N SER A 172 -11.76 -20.22 5.24
CA SER A 172 -11.21 -20.64 3.94
C SER A 172 -11.18 -22.16 3.79
N GLN A 173 -10.78 -22.87 4.84
CA GLN A 173 -10.76 -24.34 4.83
C GLN A 173 -12.18 -24.92 4.76
N ALA A 174 -13.13 -24.35 5.51
CA ALA A 174 -14.53 -24.76 5.46
C ALA A 174 -15.16 -24.51 4.08
N LEU A 175 -14.82 -23.40 3.43
CA LEU A 175 -15.28 -23.07 2.07
C LEU A 175 -14.74 -24.06 1.03
N LEU A 176 -13.47 -24.48 1.13
CA LEU A 176 -12.89 -25.51 0.27
C LEU A 176 -13.60 -26.85 0.42
N ALA A 177 -13.90 -27.25 1.68
CA ALA A 177 -14.66 -28.46 1.96
C ALA A 177 -16.11 -28.37 1.41
N ALA A 178 -16.75 -27.20 1.55
CA ALA A 178 -18.09 -26.94 1.03
C ALA A 178 -18.11 -27.02 -0.49
N ALA A 179 -17.12 -26.45 -1.19
CA ALA A 179 -17.01 -26.54 -2.64
C ALA A 179 -16.84 -27.99 -3.12
N ALA A 180 -16.02 -28.78 -2.46
CA ALA A 180 -15.84 -30.20 -2.78
C ALA A 180 -17.15 -31.01 -2.58
N ALA A 181 -18.02 -30.59 -1.65
CA ALA A 181 -19.31 -31.21 -1.38
C ALA A 181 -20.46 -30.65 -2.22
N GLY A 182 -20.24 -29.59 -3.02
CA GLY A 182 -21.32 -28.87 -3.72
C GLY A 182 -22.31 -28.21 -2.75
N ALA A 183 -21.83 -27.74 -1.59
CA ALA A 183 -22.67 -27.20 -0.54
C ALA A 183 -23.01 -25.74 -0.78
N THR A 184 -24.16 -25.32 -0.26
CA THR A 184 -24.63 -23.93 -0.22
C THR A 184 -24.04 -23.20 0.99
N VAL A 185 -23.67 -21.93 0.80
CA VAL A 185 -23.24 -21.02 1.87
C VAL A 185 -24.02 -19.72 1.82
N GLU A 186 -24.02 -18.98 2.93
CA GLU A 186 -24.61 -17.65 3.03
C GLU A 186 -23.48 -16.64 3.26
N LEU A 187 -23.41 -15.61 2.44
CA LEU A 187 -22.45 -14.50 2.52
C LEU A 187 -23.19 -13.19 2.64
N ASN A 188 -22.98 -12.46 3.73
CA ASN A 188 -23.49 -11.10 3.92
C ASN A 188 -22.32 -10.10 3.99
N SER A 189 -22.32 -9.12 3.09
CA SER A 189 -21.38 -8.01 3.03
C SER A 189 -22.13 -6.72 2.85
N GLN A 190 -22.00 -5.80 3.80
CA GLN A 190 -22.63 -4.48 3.76
C GLN A 190 -21.56 -3.41 3.70
N VAL A 191 -21.45 -2.73 2.57
CA VAL A 191 -20.45 -1.70 2.31
C VAL A 191 -21.11 -0.41 1.85
N THR A 192 -20.41 0.70 2.05
CA THR A 192 -20.81 2.02 1.55
C THR A 192 -19.65 2.69 0.84
N THR A 193 -19.96 3.49 -0.16
CA THR A 193 -19.01 4.38 -0.82
C THR A 193 -19.58 5.80 -0.84
N ARG A 194 -18.68 6.78 -0.71
CA ARG A 194 -19.05 8.20 -0.81
C ARG A 194 -17.91 8.98 -1.44
N SER A 195 -18.23 9.98 -2.26
CA SER A 195 -17.22 10.95 -2.69
C SER A 195 -16.80 11.81 -1.50
N THR A 196 -15.50 12.02 -1.34
CA THR A 196 -14.93 12.85 -0.29
C THR A 196 -13.71 13.60 -0.81
N THR A 197 -13.30 14.64 -0.08
CA THR A 197 -12.07 15.39 -0.38
C THR A 197 -11.02 15.04 0.67
N ASN A 198 -9.78 14.89 0.22
CA ASN A 198 -8.60 14.75 1.07
C ASN A 198 -7.54 15.76 0.62
N ASP A 199 -6.60 16.11 1.50
CA ASP A 199 -5.51 17.03 1.17
C ASP A 199 -4.18 16.25 1.13
N ASN A 200 -3.41 16.38 0.06
CA ASN A 200 -1.96 16.22 0.16
C ASN A 200 -1.38 17.41 0.92
N ILE A 201 -0.28 17.22 1.62
CA ILE A 201 0.48 18.32 2.22
C ILE A 201 1.80 18.46 1.45
N ILE A 202 1.98 19.62 0.80
CA ILE A 202 3.18 19.95 0.04
C ILE A 202 3.95 21.03 0.81
N ALA A 203 5.25 20.83 0.98
CA ALA A 203 6.11 21.79 1.67
C ALA A 203 7.39 22.06 0.89
N GLU A 204 7.76 23.34 0.76
CA GLU A 204 8.94 23.75 0.00
C GLU A 204 9.94 24.51 0.84
N TRP A 205 11.21 24.16 0.64
CA TRP A 205 12.36 24.94 1.05
C TRP A 205 13.05 25.48 -0.22
N PRO A 206 12.95 26.78 -0.51
CA PRO A 206 13.36 27.32 -1.79
C PRO A 206 14.87 27.26 -1.99
N GLY A 207 15.28 26.83 -3.17
CA GLY A 207 16.65 26.87 -3.66
C GLY A 207 17.01 28.18 -4.33
N THR A 208 18.17 28.23 -4.98
CA THR A 208 18.65 29.37 -5.78
C THR A 208 18.38 29.18 -7.27
N THR A 209 17.96 27.97 -7.70
CA THR A 209 17.55 27.64 -9.07
C THR A 209 16.09 27.22 -9.09
N ASP A 210 15.52 27.02 -10.27
CA ASP A 210 14.15 26.54 -10.51
C ASP A 210 14.04 25.00 -10.50
N GLN A 211 15.16 24.28 -10.36
CA GLN A 211 15.16 22.82 -10.24
C GLN A 211 14.69 22.37 -8.86
N VAL A 212 14.03 21.22 -8.81
CA VAL A 212 13.43 20.63 -7.61
C VAL A 212 13.98 19.22 -7.37
N VAL A 213 14.37 18.92 -6.15
CA VAL A 213 14.51 17.56 -5.62
C VAL A 213 13.33 17.33 -4.70
N MET A 214 12.52 16.30 -5.00
CA MET A 214 11.31 16.03 -4.26
C MET A 214 11.38 14.71 -3.51
N LEU A 215 10.81 14.69 -2.29
CA LEU A 215 10.70 13.49 -1.46
C LEU A 215 9.23 13.29 -1.08
N GLY A 216 8.78 12.03 -1.02
CA GLY A 216 7.41 11.72 -0.66
C GLY A 216 7.25 10.53 0.27
N ALA A 217 6.15 10.53 1.00
CA ALA A 217 5.65 9.42 1.80
C ALA A 217 4.13 9.58 1.97
N HIS A 218 3.38 8.49 1.93
CA HIS A 218 1.96 8.62 2.21
C HIS A 218 1.67 8.82 3.69
N LEU A 219 0.58 9.51 3.96
CA LEU A 219 0.21 9.97 5.30
C LEU A 219 -0.94 9.16 5.88
N ASP A 220 -1.74 8.53 5.04
CA ASP A 220 -2.83 7.66 5.48
C ASP A 220 -2.34 6.31 6.00
N SER A 221 -3.23 5.58 6.61
CA SER A 221 -3.12 4.17 6.95
C SER A 221 -4.28 3.41 6.34
N VAL A 222 -4.20 2.08 6.34
CA VAL A 222 -5.37 1.24 6.09
C VAL A 222 -6.49 1.49 7.10
N LEU A 223 -7.72 1.03 6.78
CA LEU A 223 -8.88 1.06 7.69
C LEU A 223 -8.73 0.11 8.89
N ASP A 224 -7.79 -0.83 8.84
CA ASP A 224 -7.69 -1.95 9.78
C ASP A 224 -6.52 -1.81 10.77
N GLY A 225 -5.80 -0.69 10.73
CA GLY A 225 -4.65 -0.45 11.63
C GLY A 225 -4.15 0.99 11.68
N PRO A 226 -3.29 1.30 12.67
CA PRO A 226 -2.76 2.65 12.86
C PRO A 226 -1.68 3.05 11.85
N GLY A 227 -1.10 2.10 11.10
CA GLY A 227 -0.11 2.35 10.07
C GLY A 227 1.14 3.05 10.60
N ILE A 228 1.81 2.52 11.63
CA ILE A 228 2.95 3.23 12.23
C ILE A 228 4.24 2.96 11.48
N ASN A 229 4.43 1.75 10.97
CA ASN A 229 5.44 1.49 9.96
C ASN A 229 4.94 1.90 8.57
N ASP A 230 3.73 1.56 8.24
CA ASP A 230 3.05 1.79 6.97
C ASP A 230 2.00 2.91 7.07
N ASN A 231 2.29 4.25 6.75
CA ASN A 231 3.63 4.73 6.46
C ASN A 231 4.02 5.87 7.42
N GLY A 232 3.70 5.72 8.70
CA GLY A 232 4.16 6.65 9.74
C GLY A 232 5.68 6.73 9.82
N SER A 233 6.42 5.68 9.44
CA SER A 233 7.88 5.61 9.41
C SER A 233 8.46 6.53 8.33
N GLY A 234 7.94 6.48 7.11
CA GLY A 234 8.32 7.39 6.02
C GLY A 234 8.02 8.84 6.36
N VAL A 235 6.81 9.12 6.86
CA VAL A 235 6.40 10.47 7.31
C VAL A 235 7.36 11.02 8.39
N ALA A 236 7.70 10.21 9.40
CA ALA A 236 8.60 10.65 10.46
C ALA A 236 10.02 10.91 9.94
N THR A 237 10.49 10.10 9.00
CA THR A 237 11.78 10.27 8.33
C THR A 237 11.79 11.55 7.50
N LEU A 238 10.73 11.83 6.70
CA LEU A 238 10.61 13.08 5.95
C LEU A 238 10.61 14.31 6.87
N LEU A 239 9.88 14.30 7.99
CA LEU A 239 9.89 15.39 8.97
C LEU A 239 11.28 15.60 9.60
N SER A 240 12.05 14.52 9.80
CA SER A 240 13.42 14.59 10.28
C SER A 240 14.36 15.20 9.23
N LEU A 241 14.23 14.80 7.97
CA LEU A 241 14.95 15.39 6.84
C LEU A 241 14.61 16.86 6.66
N ALA A 242 13.33 17.22 6.73
CA ALA A 242 12.89 18.61 6.65
C ALA A 242 13.51 19.47 7.74
N ARG A 243 13.60 18.97 8.97
CA ARG A 243 14.29 19.68 10.08
C ARG A 243 15.78 19.88 9.79
N SER A 244 16.44 18.85 9.20
CA SER A 244 17.85 18.96 8.82
C SER A 244 18.05 20.01 7.72
N VAL A 245 17.21 19.99 6.68
CA VAL A 245 17.26 20.99 5.59
C VAL A 245 17.09 22.41 6.11
N ALA A 246 16.13 22.65 7.00
CA ALA A 246 15.88 23.97 7.58
C ALA A 246 17.05 24.48 8.48
N ALA A 247 17.89 23.58 8.97
CA ALA A 247 19.07 23.93 9.77
C ALA A 247 20.35 24.16 8.95
N ASN A 248 20.32 23.82 7.64
CA ASN A 248 21.45 23.94 6.72
C ASN A 248 21.39 25.26 5.90
N PRO A 249 22.49 25.68 5.25
CA PRO A 249 22.46 26.78 4.29
C PRO A 249 21.44 26.53 3.16
N GLN A 250 21.05 27.62 2.49
CA GLN A 250 20.12 27.54 1.35
C GLN A 250 20.68 26.59 0.27
N PRO A 251 19.90 25.62 -0.21
CA PRO A 251 20.32 24.70 -1.29
C PRO A 251 20.37 25.39 -2.65
N ALA A 252 21.03 24.76 -3.62
CA ALA A 252 21.00 25.19 -5.01
C ALA A 252 19.62 24.86 -5.65
N LYS A 253 19.12 23.65 -5.44
CA LYS A 253 17.79 23.25 -5.91
C LYS A 253 16.75 23.36 -4.80
N THR A 254 15.52 23.69 -5.13
CA THR A 254 14.39 23.65 -4.18
C THR A 254 14.21 22.23 -3.67
N ILE A 255 14.05 22.05 -2.35
CA ILE A 255 13.71 20.77 -1.76
C ILE A 255 12.22 20.79 -1.44
N ARG A 256 11.46 19.87 -2.06
CA ARG A 256 10.01 19.74 -1.91
C ARG A 256 9.68 18.43 -1.19
N PHE A 257 8.80 18.50 -0.21
CA PHE A 257 8.26 17.34 0.52
C PHE A 257 6.80 17.19 0.18
N GLY A 258 6.39 15.96 -0.21
CA GLY A 258 5.02 15.55 -0.42
C GLY A 258 4.59 14.54 0.63
N PHE A 259 3.44 14.80 1.27
CA PHE A 259 2.79 13.85 2.18
C PHE A 259 1.44 13.51 1.57
N TRP A 260 1.36 12.29 1.04
CA TRP A 260 0.27 11.88 0.16
C TRP A 260 -0.91 11.33 0.93
N GLY A 261 -2.11 11.58 0.42
CA GLY A 261 -3.33 11.00 0.95
C GLY A 261 -3.87 9.91 0.03
N ALA A 262 -4.59 8.96 0.61
CA ALA A 262 -5.28 7.89 -0.09
C ALA A 262 -4.35 7.03 -0.98
N GLU A 263 -3.12 6.80 -0.53
CA GLU A 263 -2.23 5.83 -1.14
C GLU A 263 -2.83 4.43 -1.05
N GLU A 264 -3.35 4.07 0.11
CA GLU A 264 -3.96 2.78 0.44
C GLU A 264 -5.22 2.45 -0.41
N TYR A 265 -5.72 3.44 -1.13
CA TYR A 265 -6.82 3.33 -2.08
C TYR A 265 -6.35 3.20 -3.54
N GLY A 266 -5.04 3.20 -3.79
CA GLY A 266 -4.38 3.10 -5.10
C GLY A 266 -3.71 4.41 -5.50
N GLU A 267 -2.81 4.93 -4.64
CA GLU A 267 -1.91 6.09 -4.84
C GLU A 267 -2.66 7.37 -5.31
N LEU A 268 -3.92 7.56 -4.83
CA LEU A 268 -4.82 8.58 -5.42
C LEU A 268 -4.33 10.01 -5.23
N GLY A 269 -3.67 10.32 -4.09
CA GLY A 269 -3.17 11.65 -3.82
C GLY A 269 -1.97 12.02 -4.68
N SER A 270 -0.99 11.15 -4.81
CA SER A 270 0.18 11.35 -5.67
C SER A 270 -0.19 11.35 -7.15
N HIS A 271 -1.17 10.53 -7.57
CA HIS A 271 -1.76 10.61 -8.90
C HIS A 271 -2.42 11.98 -9.16
N ALA A 272 -3.24 12.47 -8.25
CA ALA A 272 -3.89 13.77 -8.40
C ALA A 272 -2.86 14.90 -8.53
N TYR A 273 -1.82 14.87 -7.70
CA TYR A 273 -0.72 15.82 -7.74
C TYR A 273 0.02 15.78 -9.09
N THR A 274 0.49 14.63 -9.53
CA THR A 274 1.27 14.49 -10.77
C THR A 274 0.44 14.84 -12.01
N GLN A 275 -0.84 14.51 -12.04
CA GLN A 275 -1.75 14.86 -13.14
C GLN A 275 -2.06 16.36 -13.22
N ALA A 276 -1.95 17.08 -12.10
CA ALA A 276 -2.15 18.54 -12.09
C ALA A 276 -0.93 19.33 -12.54
N LEU A 277 0.26 18.72 -12.58
CA LEU A 277 1.50 19.38 -13.01
C LEU A 277 1.47 19.71 -14.50
N SER A 278 1.88 20.93 -14.83
CA SER A 278 2.17 21.32 -16.21
C SER A 278 3.49 20.72 -16.70
N ALA A 279 3.68 20.63 -18.01
CA ALA A 279 4.93 20.14 -18.58
C ALA A 279 6.20 20.90 -18.11
N PRO A 280 6.19 22.25 -17.93
CA PRO A 280 7.31 22.94 -17.29
C PRO A 280 7.57 22.49 -15.84
N GLU A 281 6.53 22.32 -15.03
CA GLU A 281 6.68 21.86 -13.63
C GLU A 281 7.23 20.45 -13.54
N ILE A 282 6.78 19.53 -14.43
CA ILE A 282 7.36 18.19 -14.56
C ILE A 282 8.86 18.29 -14.86
N GLY A 283 9.25 19.15 -15.83
CA GLY A 283 10.65 19.33 -16.22
C GLY A 283 11.52 19.99 -15.14
N GLN A 284 10.94 20.63 -14.14
CA GLN A 284 11.67 21.18 -12.99
C GLN A 284 12.00 20.13 -11.95
N ILE A 285 11.19 19.05 -11.81
CA ILE A 285 11.45 17.99 -10.84
C ILE A 285 12.54 17.08 -11.38
N SER A 286 13.77 17.28 -10.90
CA SER A 286 14.95 16.54 -11.36
C SER A 286 15.11 15.17 -10.71
N ALA A 287 14.46 14.93 -9.58
CA ALA A 287 14.45 13.66 -8.85
C ALA A 287 13.25 13.57 -7.90
N TYR A 288 12.66 12.38 -7.79
CA TYR A 288 11.68 12.04 -6.76
C TYR A 288 12.17 10.84 -5.94
N PHE A 289 12.10 10.95 -4.62
CA PHE A 289 12.44 9.86 -3.70
C PHE A 289 11.23 9.46 -2.88
N ASN A 290 10.84 8.19 -2.97
CA ASN A 290 9.76 7.61 -2.19
C ASN A 290 10.29 6.92 -0.93
N LEU A 291 9.66 7.21 0.21
CA LEU A 291 9.97 6.57 1.47
C LEU A 291 8.72 5.87 1.99
N ASP A 292 8.67 4.57 1.82
CA ASP A 292 7.53 3.77 2.23
C ASP A 292 8.00 2.57 3.05
N MET A 293 7.45 2.44 4.28
CA MET A 293 7.83 1.39 5.24
C MET A 293 9.36 1.31 5.45
N VAL A 294 9.95 2.34 6.01
CA VAL A 294 11.41 2.40 6.22
C VAL A 294 11.87 1.86 7.59
N ALA A 295 10.95 1.32 8.38
CA ALA A 295 11.22 0.88 9.76
C ALA A 295 10.67 -0.53 10.07
N SER A 296 10.57 -1.43 9.10
CA SER A 296 10.13 -2.81 9.32
C SER A 296 11.03 -3.53 10.33
N PRO A 297 10.45 -4.37 11.22
CA PRO A 297 11.22 -5.11 12.24
C PRO A 297 12.38 -5.93 11.69
N GLY A 298 12.21 -6.54 10.52
CA GLY A 298 13.24 -7.34 9.84
C GLY A 298 14.37 -6.53 9.21
N ALA A 299 14.25 -5.19 9.15
CA ALA A 299 15.29 -4.24 8.75
C ALA A 299 15.99 -4.57 7.42
N ALA A 300 15.25 -5.03 6.42
CA ALA A 300 15.76 -5.15 5.06
C ALA A 300 16.16 -3.76 4.52
N ARG A 301 17.01 -3.74 3.54
CA ARG A 301 17.53 -2.52 2.93
C ARG A 301 17.36 -2.63 1.42
N PHE A 302 16.12 -2.46 0.98
CA PHE A 302 15.79 -2.47 -0.43
C PHE A 302 15.85 -1.07 -1.02
N VAL A 303 16.30 -1.02 -2.26
CA VAL A 303 16.15 0.14 -3.16
C VAL A 303 15.25 -0.33 -4.30
N TYR A 304 14.36 0.54 -4.77
CA TYR A 304 13.42 0.19 -5.84
C TYR A 304 14.15 -0.19 -7.13
N ASP A 305 13.63 -1.21 -7.82
CA ASP A 305 14.11 -1.59 -9.16
C ASP A 305 13.72 -0.52 -10.17
N ASP A 306 14.71 0.01 -10.88
CA ASP A 306 14.56 1.07 -11.88
C ASP A 306 14.40 0.54 -13.32
N SER A 307 14.24 -0.77 -13.50
CA SER A 307 14.26 -1.41 -14.83
C SER A 307 13.16 -0.92 -15.77
N THR A 308 12.05 -0.40 -15.25
CA THR A 308 10.93 0.18 -16.00
C THR A 308 10.77 1.67 -15.76
N ALA A 309 11.58 2.28 -14.92
CA ALA A 309 11.50 3.67 -14.51
C ALA A 309 11.99 4.64 -15.60
N PRO A 310 11.63 5.93 -15.55
CA PRO A 310 12.07 6.94 -16.50
C PRO A 310 13.59 7.10 -16.53
N PRO A 311 14.16 7.59 -17.66
CA PRO A 311 15.59 7.85 -17.77
C PRO A 311 16.11 8.77 -16.65
N GLY A 312 17.23 8.39 -16.03
CA GLY A 312 17.81 9.06 -14.87
C GLY A 312 17.49 8.40 -13.53
N SER A 313 16.49 7.52 -13.47
CA SER A 313 16.17 6.76 -12.25
C SER A 313 17.32 5.82 -11.86
N ASP A 314 18.00 5.21 -12.83
CA ASP A 314 19.19 4.36 -12.64
C ASP A 314 20.31 5.07 -11.87
N GLN A 315 20.51 6.37 -12.14
CA GLN A 315 21.49 7.19 -11.43
C GLN A 315 21.06 7.43 -9.97
N LEU A 316 19.78 7.68 -9.71
CA LEU A 316 19.23 7.87 -8.36
C LEU A 316 19.34 6.58 -7.53
N THR A 317 18.99 5.45 -8.14
CA THR A 317 19.14 4.11 -7.54
C THR A 317 20.60 3.84 -7.18
N GLN A 318 21.54 4.12 -8.09
CA GLN A 318 22.97 3.93 -7.83
C GLN A 318 23.47 4.82 -6.68
N LEU A 319 23.06 6.08 -6.62
CA LEU A 319 23.40 6.98 -5.50
C LEU A 319 22.92 6.44 -4.15
N LEU A 320 21.72 5.87 -4.07
CA LEU A 320 21.22 5.23 -2.85
C LEU A 320 22.06 4.00 -2.47
N PHE A 321 22.46 3.16 -3.43
CA PHE A 321 23.37 2.03 -3.17
C PHE A 321 24.73 2.47 -2.67
N ASP A 322 25.30 3.52 -3.28
CA ASP A 322 26.60 4.05 -2.88
C ASP A 322 26.55 4.61 -1.46
N ALA A 323 25.48 5.34 -1.12
CA ALA A 323 25.27 5.87 0.24
C ALA A 323 25.10 4.74 1.28
N LEU A 324 24.31 3.70 0.99
CA LEU A 324 24.15 2.54 1.86
C LEU A 324 25.48 1.79 2.03
N SER A 325 26.22 1.59 0.94
CA SER A 325 27.52 0.90 0.94
C SER A 325 28.57 1.67 1.74
N ALA A 326 28.62 3.00 1.58
CA ALA A 326 29.52 3.87 2.34
C ALA A 326 29.21 3.84 3.85
N ALA A 327 27.96 3.63 4.23
CA ALA A 327 27.53 3.42 5.61
C ALA A 327 27.83 1.98 6.13
N GLY A 328 28.39 1.09 5.31
CA GLY A 328 28.61 -0.33 5.66
C GLY A 328 27.31 -1.13 5.76
N LYS A 329 26.26 -0.72 5.07
CA LYS A 329 24.91 -1.27 5.10
C LYS A 329 24.43 -1.58 3.67
N PRO A 330 24.99 -2.59 2.98
CA PRO A 330 24.64 -2.86 1.58
C PRO A 330 23.14 -3.11 1.40
N GLY A 331 22.58 -2.57 0.31
CA GLY A 331 21.21 -2.77 -0.13
C GLY A 331 21.08 -3.83 -1.22
N LEU A 332 19.83 -4.20 -1.54
CA LEU A 332 19.46 -5.03 -2.69
C LEU A 332 18.32 -4.34 -3.45
N LEU A 333 18.19 -4.64 -4.74
CA LEU A 333 17.02 -4.22 -5.51
C LEU A 333 15.78 -5.00 -5.08
N THR A 334 14.62 -4.31 -5.16
CA THR A 334 13.31 -4.94 -5.03
C THR A 334 12.34 -4.36 -6.05
N ASP A 335 11.60 -5.23 -6.70
CA ASP A 335 10.47 -4.82 -7.53
C ASP A 335 9.25 -4.59 -6.62
N VAL A 336 8.77 -3.35 -6.59
CA VAL A 336 7.55 -2.97 -5.87
C VAL A 336 6.34 -2.84 -6.82
N GLY A 337 6.55 -3.07 -8.12
CA GLY A 337 5.50 -3.23 -9.12
C GLY A 337 4.55 -2.05 -9.28
N GLY A 338 4.96 -0.84 -8.94
CA GLY A 338 4.10 0.35 -8.96
C GLY A 338 3.11 0.43 -7.78
N ALA A 339 3.35 -0.31 -6.71
CA ALA A 339 2.48 -0.35 -5.53
C ALA A 339 2.93 0.63 -4.43
N SER A 340 3.27 1.86 -4.80
CA SER A 340 3.48 3.01 -3.90
C SER A 340 3.62 4.32 -4.72
N ASP A 341 3.70 5.46 -4.04
CA ASP A 341 3.64 6.82 -4.58
C ASP A 341 4.77 7.22 -5.57
N HIS A 342 5.78 6.38 -5.81
CA HIS A 342 6.75 6.59 -6.89
C HIS A 342 6.12 6.42 -8.27
N TYR A 343 5.16 5.52 -8.40
CA TYR A 343 4.58 5.11 -9.68
C TYR A 343 3.90 6.26 -10.44
N PRO A 344 3.08 7.14 -9.83
CA PRO A 344 2.55 8.32 -10.52
C PRO A 344 3.61 9.26 -11.06
N PHE A 345 4.76 9.39 -10.39
CA PHE A 345 5.90 10.19 -10.86
C PHE A 345 6.57 9.53 -12.05
N GLU A 346 6.75 8.22 -12.03
CA GLU A 346 7.26 7.47 -13.19
C GLU A 346 6.36 7.60 -14.42
N LEU A 347 5.04 7.49 -14.23
CA LEU A 347 4.07 7.70 -15.31
C LEU A 347 4.14 9.11 -15.88
N ALA A 348 4.48 10.12 -15.08
CA ALA A 348 4.70 11.49 -15.51
C ALA A 348 6.07 11.70 -16.18
N GLY A 349 6.93 10.69 -16.21
CA GLY A 349 8.28 10.77 -16.78
C GLY A 349 9.32 11.44 -15.88
N ILE A 350 9.05 11.54 -14.57
CA ILE A 350 9.95 12.10 -13.56
C ILE A 350 10.90 11.01 -13.06
N PRO A 351 12.23 11.22 -13.08
CA PRO A 351 13.18 10.26 -12.53
C PRO A 351 12.88 9.95 -11.06
N SER A 352 12.72 8.69 -10.72
CA SER A 352 12.27 8.25 -9.40
C SER A 352 13.16 7.15 -8.83
N ALA A 353 13.33 7.15 -7.53
CA ALA A 353 13.89 6.04 -6.76
C ALA A 353 13.20 5.96 -5.39
N GLY A 354 13.42 4.90 -4.65
CA GLY A 354 12.85 4.77 -3.32
C GLY A 354 13.58 3.76 -2.46
N VAL A 355 13.28 3.80 -1.17
CA VAL A 355 13.83 2.88 -0.18
C VAL A 355 12.71 2.20 0.60
N PHE A 356 12.95 0.93 0.96
CA PHE A 356 11.96 0.05 1.57
C PHE A 356 12.62 -0.92 2.54
N SER A 357 12.04 -1.14 3.71
CA SER A 357 12.58 -2.06 4.71
C SER A 357 11.96 -3.47 4.67
N GLY A 358 11.16 -3.75 3.64
CA GLY A 358 10.58 -5.07 3.39
C GLY A 358 9.27 -5.33 4.15
N LEU A 359 8.49 -6.27 3.61
CA LEU A 359 7.28 -6.82 4.24
C LEU A 359 7.25 -8.35 4.18
N ASN A 360 7.76 -8.92 3.09
CA ASN A 360 7.72 -10.36 2.81
C ASN A 360 8.77 -11.16 3.59
N PRO A 361 8.64 -12.51 3.63
CA PRO A 361 9.70 -13.38 4.13
C PRO A 361 10.99 -13.20 3.34
N LEU A 362 12.11 -13.07 4.08
CA LEU A 362 13.44 -13.00 3.46
C LEU A 362 13.77 -14.30 2.75
N THR A 363 14.34 -14.20 1.57
CA THR A 363 15.06 -15.30 0.91
C THR A 363 16.39 -15.57 1.60
N GLU A 364 17.02 -16.71 1.31
CA GLU A 364 18.35 -17.04 1.84
C GLU A 364 19.40 -15.98 1.45
N ASN A 365 19.33 -15.45 0.22
CA ASN A 365 20.25 -14.41 -0.25
C ASN A 365 20.05 -13.09 0.50
N GLU A 366 18.81 -12.67 0.69
CA GLU A 366 18.48 -11.43 1.41
C GLU A 366 18.88 -11.53 2.89
N ALA A 367 18.61 -12.67 3.53
CA ALA A 367 19.03 -12.92 4.90
C ALA A 367 20.57 -12.91 5.05
N ALA A 368 21.32 -13.40 4.05
CA ALA A 368 22.77 -13.33 4.06
C ALA A 368 23.30 -11.89 3.96
N VAL A 369 22.60 -11.00 3.24
CA VAL A 369 23.00 -9.58 3.08
C VAL A 369 22.52 -8.71 4.23
N PHE A 370 21.26 -8.88 4.67
CA PHE A 370 20.64 -8.01 5.66
C PHE A 370 20.84 -8.50 7.10
N GLY A 371 21.07 -9.79 7.29
CA GLY A 371 20.89 -10.51 8.54
C GLY A 371 19.44 -10.96 8.71
N GLY A 372 19.16 -11.73 9.76
CA GLY A 372 17.85 -12.28 10.02
C GLY A 372 17.72 -13.75 9.60
N GLU A 373 16.50 -14.29 9.63
CA GLU A 373 16.23 -15.70 9.31
C GLU A 373 15.43 -15.79 8.00
N PRO A 374 15.83 -16.64 7.06
CA PRO A 374 15.07 -16.89 5.84
C PRO A 374 13.67 -17.44 6.16
N GLY A 375 12.67 -17.02 5.39
CA GLY A 375 11.29 -17.47 5.56
C GLY A 375 10.49 -16.72 6.63
N ILE A 376 11.11 -15.79 7.37
CA ILE A 376 10.42 -14.91 8.33
C ILE A 376 10.05 -13.59 7.65
N PRO A 377 8.78 -13.15 7.72
CA PRO A 377 8.35 -11.84 7.22
C PRO A 377 9.15 -10.71 7.87
N THR A 378 9.58 -9.74 7.08
CA THR A 378 10.24 -8.55 7.61
C THR A 378 9.27 -7.64 8.35
N ASP A 379 7.98 -7.66 7.97
CA ASP A 379 6.89 -7.03 8.71
C ASP A 379 5.64 -7.94 8.75
N ALA A 380 5.43 -8.62 9.86
CA ALA A 380 4.27 -9.48 10.06
C ALA A 380 2.99 -8.68 10.40
N CYS A 381 3.12 -7.38 10.71
CA CYS A 381 2.01 -6.51 11.07
C CYS A 381 1.53 -5.60 9.91
N TYR A 382 2.10 -5.76 8.72
CA TYR A 382 1.69 -5.01 7.52
C TYR A 382 0.18 -5.09 7.29
N HIS A 383 -0.48 -3.93 7.20
CA HIS A 383 -1.94 -3.76 7.04
C HIS A 383 -2.78 -4.36 8.18
N LEU A 384 -2.23 -4.46 9.39
CA LEU A 384 -2.92 -5.02 10.55
C LEU A 384 -2.92 -4.06 11.75
N ALA A 385 -3.83 -4.31 12.69
CA ALA A 385 -3.93 -3.53 13.93
C ALA A 385 -2.66 -3.56 14.81
N CYS A 386 -1.78 -4.53 14.61
CA CYS A 386 -0.51 -4.62 15.32
C CYS A 386 0.59 -3.73 14.74
N ASP A 387 0.38 -3.03 13.61
CA ASP A 387 1.33 -2.03 13.09
C ASP A 387 1.37 -0.78 13.99
N THR A 388 1.96 -0.95 15.14
CA THR A 388 2.08 0.03 16.21
C THR A 388 3.53 0.41 16.45
N ARG A 389 3.79 1.26 17.46
CA ARG A 389 5.17 1.58 17.88
C ARG A 389 6.02 0.37 18.27
N ALA A 390 5.41 -0.74 18.64
CA ALA A 390 6.13 -1.98 18.93
C ALA A 390 6.64 -2.67 17.66
N ASN A 391 6.08 -2.33 16.49
CA ASN A 391 6.45 -2.85 15.17
C ASN A 391 7.53 -1.99 14.45
N ILE A 392 8.25 -1.14 15.18
CA ILE A 392 9.20 -0.19 14.58
C ILE A 392 10.64 -0.57 14.89
N ASN A 393 11.47 -0.67 13.86
CA ASN A 393 12.93 -0.73 13.95
C ASN A 393 13.55 0.64 13.62
N MET A 394 13.93 1.39 14.66
CA MET A 394 14.50 2.72 14.48
C MET A 394 15.86 2.73 13.76
N ASP A 395 16.66 1.67 13.89
CA ASP A 395 17.96 1.57 13.20
C ASP A 395 17.76 1.42 11.69
N SER A 396 16.69 0.75 11.27
CA SER A 396 16.29 0.67 9.86
C SER A 396 15.92 2.05 9.32
N ALA A 397 15.04 2.78 10.00
CA ALA A 397 14.64 4.13 9.60
C ALA A 397 15.84 5.09 9.51
N LEU A 398 16.76 5.03 10.49
CA LEU A 398 17.98 5.84 10.48
C LEU A 398 18.94 5.46 9.34
N THR A 399 19.02 4.17 9.01
CA THR A 399 19.88 3.68 7.92
C THR A 399 19.35 4.13 6.56
N LEU A 400 18.09 3.84 6.26
CA LEU A 400 17.47 4.18 4.97
C LEU A 400 17.28 5.70 4.82
N GLY A 401 16.79 6.38 5.86
CA GLY A 401 16.68 7.84 5.88
C GLY A 401 18.04 8.55 5.78
N GLY A 402 19.08 7.98 6.36
CA GLY A 402 20.46 8.48 6.24
C GLY A 402 21.01 8.38 4.83
N ALA A 403 20.73 7.28 4.12
CA ALA A 403 21.10 7.13 2.71
C ALA A 403 20.40 8.20 1.85
N VAL A 404 19.07 8.37 2.02
CA VAL A 404 18.31 9.41 1.31
C VAL A 404 18.84 10.81 1.65
N ALA A 405 19.16 11.10 2.93
CA ALA A 405 19.74 12.38 3.33
C ALA A 405 21.06 12.68 2.60
N THR A 406 21.93 11.67 2.47
CA THR A 406 23.21 11.79 1.77
C THR A 406 23.00 12.14 0.29
N VAL A 407 22.09 11.42 -0.38
CA VAL A 407 21.79 11.67 -1.81
C VAL A 407 21.15 13.05 -2.02
N VAL A 408 20.21 13.44 -1.15
CA VAL A 408 19.59 14.78 -1.22
C VAL A 408 20.63 15.88 -0.99
N GLN A 409 21.56 15.67 -0.08
CA GLN A 409 22.68 16.62 0.14
C GLN A 409 23.53 16.79 -1.13
N GLU A 410 23.86 15.70 -1.80
CA GLU A 410 24.61 15.74 -3.06
C GLU A 410 23.80 16.43 -4.17
N LEU A 411 22.57 16.02 -4.42
CA LEU A 411 21.76 16.51 -5.54
C LEU A 411 21.27 17.95 -5.38
N ALA A 412 20.96 18.38 -4.17
CA ALA A 412 20.32 19.67 -3.93
C ALA A 412 21.30 20.81 -3.56
N TYR A 413 22.48 20.48 -3.04
CA TYR A 413 23.45 21.49 -2.58
C TYR A 413 24.66 21.62 -3.50
N GLU A 414 24.90 20.64 -4.38
CA GLU A 414 25.90 20.78 -5.43
C GLU A 414 25.29 21.52 -6.64
N PRO A 415 26.06 22.46 -7.26
CA PRO A 415 25.56 23.32 -8.33
C PRO A 415 25.32 22.57 -9.65
#